data_e71cf92734111a2c8a023a530b573994
#
_entry.id   e71cf92734111a2c8a023a530b573994
#
_cell.length_a   1.000
_cell.length_b   1.000
_cell.length_c   1.000
_cell.angle_alpha   90.00
_cell.angle_beta   90.00
_cell.angle_gamma   90.00
#
_symmetry.space_group_name_H-M   'P 1'
#
loop_
_entity.id
_entity.type
_entity.pdbx_description
1 polymer ?
#
loop_
_entity_poly.entity_id
_entity_poly.type
_entity_poly.pdbx_seq_one_letter_code
_entity_poly.pdbx_strand_id
1 'polypeptide(L)'
;PPPPPPSFFFNNKTASEMLRSLVGSEMCIRDSYGINHNLYDPNIHRVVTAASCTTNCLAPIVKVVNENFGIMHGAITTLHDITNTQVPIDSFKSDLRRARSSIQSLIPTTTGSAKAIGMIFPELQGKLNGHAVRVPLLNASLTDAVFELERKVSVQEVNDAFQRAAEGDLKGILGYEERPLVSIDYVNDSRSSIIDALSTMVIDGNQLKVFAWYDNEWGYSCRMADLTSYVVNLDSKG
;
A
#
# COMPACT_ATOMS: atom_id res chain seq x y z
N PRO A 1 -12.91 -28.77 -38.19
CA PRO A 1 -12.71 -28.61 -36.77
C PRO A 1 -12.58 -27.11 -36.45
N PRO A 2 -13.12 -26.61 -35.33
CA PRO A 2 -12.93 -25.24 -34.92
C PRO A 2 -11.45 -24.95 -34.72
N PRO A 3 -10.97 -23.72 -34.98
CA PRO A 3 -9.57 -23.37 -34.74
C PRO A 3 -9.24 -23.58 -33.27
N PRO A 4 -8.00 -24.03 -32.95
CA PRO A 4 -7.58 -24.21 -31.56
C PRO A 4 -7.70 -22.88 -30.82
N PRO A 5 -8.08 -22.89 -29.52
CA PRO A 5 -8.13 -21.69 -28.74
C PRO A 5 -6.75 -20.99 -28.76
N PRO A 6 -6.69 -19.66 -28.69
CA PRO A 6 -5.43 -18.95 -28.68
C PRO A 6 -4.56 -19.48 -27.52
N SER A 7 -3.34 -19.87 -27.86
CA SER A 7 -2.36 -20.30 -26.86
C SER A 7 -2.03 -19.10 -25.98
N PHE A 8 -2.53 -19.11 -24.75
CA PHE A 8 -2.05 -18.20 -23.73
C PHE A 8 -0.61 -18.56 -23.41
N PHE A 9 0.32 -17.80 -23.93
CA PHE A 9 1.71 -17.87 -23.50
C PHE A 9 1.78 -17.33 -22.07
N PHE A 10 1.80 -18.23 -21.09
CA PHE A 10 2.27 -17.90 -19.76
C PHE A 10 3.78 -17.64 -19.83
N ASN A 11 4.14 -16.41 -20.15
CA ASN A 11 5.49 -15.96 -19.90
C ASN A 11 5.63 -15.80 -18.37
N ASN A 12 6.63 -16.45 -17.76
CA ASN A 12 6.97 -16.33 -16.34
C ASN A 12 7.46 -14.91 -15.93
N LYS A 13 6.94 -13.88 -16.54
CA LYS A 13 7.19 -12.49 -16.15
C LYS A 13 6.32 -12.14 -14.95
N THR A 14 6.91 -11.51 -13.96
CA THR A 14 6.17 -10.93 -12.84
C THR A 14 5.11 -9.94 -13.35
N ALA A 15 4.04 -9.73 -12.60
CA ALA A 15 3.02 -8.75 -12.97
C ALA A 15 3.62 -7.36 -13.28
N SER A 16 4.70 -6.97 -12.59
CA SER A 16 5.43 -5.71 -12.86
C SER A 16 6.23 -5.75 -14.15
N GLU A 17 6.74 -6.90 -14.59
CA GLU A 17 7.44 -7.06 -15.87
C GLU A 17 6.47 -7.13 -17.05
N MET A 18 5.30 -7.75 -16.86
CA MET A 18 4.22 -7.70 -17.83
C MET A 18 3.71 -6.26 -18.01
N LEU A 19 3.52 -5.52 -16.92
CA LEU A 19 3.14 -4.11 -16.97
C LEU A 19 4.17 -3.23 -17.69
N ARG A 20 5.46 -3.51 -17.54
CA ARG A 20 6.54 -2.80 -18.27
C ARG A 20 6.61 -3.17 -19.75
N SER A 21 6.17 -4.36 -20.15
CA SER A 21 6.27 -4.84 -21.52
C SER A 21 5.03 -4.59 -22.37
N LEU A 22 3.86 -4.34 -21.74
CA LEU A 22 2.59 -4.23 -22.43
C LEU A 22 2.16 -2.79 -22.71
N VAL A 23 2.80 -1.77 -22.10
CA VAL A 23 2.18 -0.45 -22.09
C VAL A 23 3.19 0.68 -22.21
N GLY A 24 2.96 1.56 -23.17
CA GLY A 24 3.27 2.97 -23.01
C GLY A 24 2.52 3.46 -21.76
N SER A 25 3.14 4.36 -20.99
CA SER A 25 2.68 4.81 -19.66
C SER A 25 1.21 5.27 -19.58
N GLU A 26 0.61 5.60 -20.71
CA GLU A 26 -0.71 6.23 -20.82
C GLU A 26 -1.88 5.24 -20.76
N MET A 27 -1.66 3.93 -20.98
CA MET A 27 -2.72 2.92 -21.02
C MET A 27 -2.86 2.12 -19.71
N CYS A 28 -2.00 2.36 -18.74
CA CYS A 28 -1.99 1.67 -17.44
C CYS A 28 -2.14 2.66 -16.30
N ILE A 29 -3.19 2.51 -15.51
CA ILE A 29 -3.38 3.29 -14.28
C ILE A 29 -3.11 2.42 -13.04
N ARG A 30 -2.39 2.99 -12.08
CA ARG A 30 -2.21 2.41 -10.74
C ARG A 30 -3.17 3.11 -9.79
N ASP A 31 -4.22 2.40 -9.44
CA ASP A 31 -5.23 2.92 -8.55
C ASP A 31 -5.03 2.45 -7.12
N SER A 32 -5.27 3.38 -6.20
CA SER A 32 -5.61 3.09 -4.83
C SER A 32 -7.07 3.51 -4.62
N TYR A 33 -7.95 2.53 -4.45
CA TYR A 33 -9.38 2.80 -4.29
C TYR A 33 -9.63 3.71 -3.07
N GLY A 34 -10.45 4.72 -3.24
CA GLY A 34 -10.65 5.77 -2.24
C GLY A 34 -9.66 6.95 -2.34
N ILE A 35 -8.57 6.82 -3.14
CA ILE A 35 -7.53 7.85 -3.25
C ILE A 35 -7.54 8.49 -4.64
N ASN A 36 -7.29 7.71 -5.70
CA ASN A 36 -7.18 8.23 -7.07
C ASN A 36 -7.97 7.42 -8.11
N HIS A 37 -8.85 6.51 -7.69
CA HIS A 37 -9.65 5.66 -8.59
C HIS A 37 -10.56 6.46 -9.54
N ASN A 38 -10.88 7.70 -9.19
CA ASN A 38 -11.65 8.63 -10.03
C ASN A 38 -10.87 9.12 -11.26
N LEU A 39 -9.59 8.85 -11.35
CA LEU A 39 -8.77 9.14 -12.54
C LEU A 39 -8.92 8.06 -13.63
N TYR A 40 -9.62 6.97 -13.34
CA TYR A 40 -9.90 5.95 -14.36
C TYR A 40 -10.78 6.50 -15.49
N ASP A 41 -10.27 6.32 -16.70
CA ASP A 41 -11.01 6.66 -17.94
C ASP A 41 -11.09 5.41 -18.83
N PRO A 42 -12.31 4.86 -19.08
CA PRO A 42 -12.50 3.66 -19.90
C PRO A 42 -12.05 3.84 -21.37
N ASN A 43 -11.97 5.06 -21.85
CA ASN A 43 -11.54 5.34 -23.24
C ASN A 43 -10.02 5.25 -23.40
N ILE A 44 -9.26 5.48 -22.32
CA ILE A 44 -7.79 5.55 -22.30
C ILE A 44 -7.19 4.32 -21.64
N HIS A 45 -7.66 3.98 -20.44
CA HIS A 45 -7.04 2.95 -19.62
C HIS A 45 -7.51 1.54 -20.00
N ARG A 46 -6.56 0.68 -20.38
CA ARG A 46 -6.81 -0.72 -20.74
C ARG A 46 -6.31 -1.70 -19.66
N VAL A 47 -5.47 -1.22 -18.77
CA VAL A 47 -4.93 -2.01 -17.65
C VAL A 47 -5.10 -1.20 -16.38
N VAL A 48 -5.79 -1.77 -15.40
CA VAL A 48 -6.02 -1.18 -14.08
C VAL A 48 -5.36 -2.09 -13.05
N THR A 49 -4.63 -1.52 -12.11
CA THR A 49 -4.02 -2.28 -11.02
C THR A 49 -4.42 -1.68 -9.67
N ALA A 50 -4.76 -2.52 -8.71
CA ALA A 50 -5.01 -2.09 -7.33
C ALA A 50 -3.70 -1.84 -6.55
N ALA A 51 -2.61 -1.47 -7.23
CA ALA A 51 -1.29 -1.26 -6.67
C ALA A 51 -0.78 -2.47 -5.85
N SER A 52 -0.41 -2.27 -4.58
CA SER A 52 -0.03 -3.34 -3.65
C SER A 52 -0.70 -3.14 -2.29
N CYS A 53 -0.72 -4.19 -1.46
CA CYS A 53 -1.27 -4.10 -0.10
C CYS A 53 -0.61 -2.98 0.72
N THR A 54 0.72 -2.90 0.69
CA THR A 54 1.47 -1.84 1.39
C THR A 54 1.19 -0.46 0.78
N THR A 55 1.05 -0.34 -0.55
CA THR A 55 0.68 0.93 -1.19
C THR A 55 -0.73 1.36 -0.77
N ASN A 56 -1.68 0.44 -0.70
CA ASN A 56 -3.04 0.71 -0.23
C ASN A 56 -3.07 1.14 1.24
N CYS A 57 -2.17 0.60 2.09
CA CYS A 57 -2.01 1.07 3.46
C CYS A 57 -1.40 2.49 3.51
N LEU A 58 -0.37 2.74 2.71
CA LEU A 58 0.39 3.98 2.76
C LEU A 58 -0.34 5.17 2.12
N ALA A 59 -1.08 4.95 1.04
CA ALA A 59 -1.72 6.04 0.28
C ALA A 59 -2.73 6.88 1.10
N PRO A 60 -3.62 6.30 1.92
CA PRO A 60 -4.48 7.07 2.82
C PRO A 60 -3.71 7.90 3.84
N ILE A 61 -2.61 7.35 4.40
CA ILE A 61 -1.75 8.07 5.34
C ILE A 61 -1.15 9.29 4.65
N VAL A 62 -0.53 9.08 3.49
CA VAL A 62 0.12 10.15 2.71
C VAL A 62 -0.89 11.21 2.31
N LYS A 63 -2.10 10.82 1.87
CA LYS A 63 -3.17 11.77 1.54
C LYS A 63 -3.48 12.69 2.71
N VAL A 64 -3.79 12.13 3.87
CA VAL A 64 -4.15 12.92 5.06
C VAL A 64 -3.01 13.82 5.50
N VAL A 65 -1.78 13.29 5.56
CA VAL A 65 -0.61 14.05 6.02
C VAL A 65 -0.25 15.15 5.03
N ASN A 66 -0.20 14.85 3.73
CA ASN A 66 0.19 15.83 2.72
C ASN A 66 -0.82 16.96 2.56
N GLU A 67 -2.12 16.64 2.54
CA GLU A 67 -3.18 17.63 2.39
C GLU A 67 -3.32 18.57 3.61
N ASN A 68 -3.03 18.10 4.83
CA ASN A 68 -3.20 18.90 6.05
C ASN A 68 -1.92 19.58 6.52
N PHE A 69 -0.75 18.99 6.26
CA PHE A 69 0.49 19.42 6.90
C PHE A 69 1.64 19.66 5.91
N GLY A 70 1.54 19.14 4.67
CA GLY A 70 2.61 19.11 3.69
C GLY A 70 3.72 18.11 4.04
N ILE A 71 4.23 17.38 3.06
CA ILE A 71 5.35 16.43 3.22
C ILE A 71 6.56 16.96 2.48
N MET A 72 7.63 17.29 3.20
CA MET A 72 8.92 17.62 2.62
C MET A 72 9.62 16.37 2.07
N HIS A 73 9.77 15.36 2.90
CA HIS A 73 10.31 14.04 2.57
C HIS A 73 9.96 13.03 3.66
N GLY A 74 10.27 11.75 3.43
CA GLY A 74 9.99 10.72 4.43
C GLY A 74 10.63 9.37 4.13
N ALA A 75 10.65 8.54 5.16
CA ALA A 75 11.14 7.17 5.13
C ALA A 75 10.06 6.21 5.62
N ILE A 76 9.87 5.12 4.88
CA ILE A 76 8.84 4.14 5.16
C ILE A 76 9.48 2.79 5.44
N THR A 77 9.09 2.16 6.54
CA THR A 77 9.41 0.76 6.80
C THR A 77 8.13 -0.02 7.00
N THR A 78 7.92 -1.08 6.22
CA THR A 78 6.83 -2.00 6.52
C THR A 78 7.37 -3.27 7.17
N LEU A 79 6.87 -3.57 8.37
CA LEU A 79 7.01 -4.87 9.02
C LEU A 79 5.94 -5.78 8.44
N HIS A 80 6.35 -6.61 7.49
CA HIS A 80 5.42 -7.34 6.63
C HIS A 80 5.48 -8.83 6.93
N ASP A 81 4.34 -9.47 6.96
CA ASP A 81 4.26 -10.92 7.05
C ASP A 81 5.04 -11.62 5.93
N ILE A 82 5.19 -12.93 6.05
CA ILE A 82 5.79 -13.75 5.00
C ILE A 82 4.82 -13.90 3.83
N THR A 83 5.39 -13.94 2.62
CA THR A 83 4.64 -14.19 1.37
C THR A 83 5.28 -15.35 0.62
N ASN A 84 4.70 -15.74 -0.51
CA ASN A 84 5.23 -16.80 -1.38
C ASN A 84 6.66 -16.55 -1.89
N THR A 85 7.20 -15.35 -1.71
CA THR A 85 8.58 -15.03 -2.09
C THR A 85 9.61 -15.43 -1.03
N GLN A 86 9.19 -15.69 0.20
CA GLN A 86 10.01 -16.21 1.28
C GLN A 86 10.02 -17.74 1.26
N VAL A 87 11.02 -18.32 1.96
CA VAL A 87 11.15 -19.78 2.13
C VAL A 87 11.06 -20.12 3.61
N PRO A 88 10.35 -21.23 3.99
CA PRO A 88 10.26 -21.64 5.39
C PRO A 88 11.61 -22.07 5.96
N ILE A 89 12.43 -22.76 5.18
CA ILE A 89 13.79 -23.19 5.52
C ILE A 89 14.79 -22.62 4.52
N ASP A 90 16.05 -22.54 4.88
CA ASP A 90 17.12 -22.07 4.00
C ASP A 90 17.08 -22.77 2.65
N SER A 91 17.17 -22.03 1.54
CA SER A 91 17.05 -22.53 0.19
C SER A 91 17.90 -21.71 -0.78
N PHE A 92 18.26 -22.29 -1.91
CA PHE A 92 19.02 -21.58 -2.95
C PHE A 92 18.15 -20.52 -3.64
N LYS A 93 18.55 -19.25 -3.53
CA LYS A 93 17.96 -18.12 -4.26
C LYS A 93 19.06 -17.12 -4.63
N SER A 94 18.84 -16.38 -5.71
CA SER A 94 19.76 -15.31 -6.14
C SER A 94 19.86 -14.17 -5.13
N ASP A 95 18.76 -13.84 -4.46
CA ASP A 95 18.76 -12.93 -3.32
C ASP A 95 19.10 -13.70 -2.05
N LEU A 96 20.29 -13.45 -1.52
CA LEU A 96 20.84 -14.17 -0.36
C LEU A 96 20.02 -13.92 0.93
N ARG A 97 19.36 -12.79 1.08
CA ARG A 97 18.47 -12.53 2.21
C ARG A 97 17.19 -13.35 2.10
N ARG A 98 16.58 -13.41 0.91
CA ARG A 98 15.38 -14.21 0.65
C ARG A 98 15.66 -15.72 0.60
N ALA A 99 16.92 -16.13 0.56
CA ALA A 99 17.36 -17.51 0.66
C ALA A 99 17.28 -18.06 2.09
N ARG A 100 17.18 -17.17 3.10
CA ARG A 100 17.16 -17.55 4.52
C ARG A 100 15.73 -17.85 5.00
N SER A 101 15.67 -18.72 6.02
CA SER A 101 14.44 -19.15 6.66
C SER A 101 13.63 -17.96 7.19
N SER A 102 12.40 -17.84 6.72
CA SER A 102 11.47 -16.78 7.11
C SER A 102 10.77 -17.02 8.45
N ILE A 103 10.77 -18.23 8.96
CA ILE A 103 10.15 -18.56 10.25
C ILE A 103 11.05 -18.26 11.47
N GLN A 104 12.31 -17.96 11.23
CA GLN A 104 13.30 -17.69 12.29
C GLN A 104 14.08 -16.39 12.10
N SER A 105 13.75 -15.60 11.07
CA SER A 105 14.57 -14.44 10.70
C SER A 105 13.72 -13.22 10.35
N LEU A 106 14.20 -12.05 10.74
CA LEU A 106 13.81 -10.79 10.14
C LEU A 106 14.55 -10.63 8.82
N ILE A 107 13.85 -10.45 7.72
CA ILE A 107 14.45 -10.40 6.38
C ILE A 107 14.22 -9.02 5.75
N PRO A 108 15.21 -8.12 5.79
CA PRO A 108 15.14 -6.86 5.06
C PRO A 108 15.06 -7.10 3.55
N THR A 109 14.16 -6.41 2.87
CA THR A 109 13.98 -6.50 1.43
C THR A 109 13.50 -5.16 0.87
N THR A 110 13.53 -5.02 -0.46
CA THR A 110 13.02 -3.84 -1.12
C THR A 110 11.49 -3.81 -1.12
N THR A 111 10.91 -2.61 -1.13
CA THR A 111 9.50 -2.38 -1.41
C THR A 111 9.36 -1.41 -2.58
N GLY A 112 8.40 -1.66 -3.46
CA GLY A 112 8.03 -0.75 -4.53
C GLY A 112 7.03 0.33 -4.11
N SER A 113 6.52 0.26 -2.87
CA SER A 113 5.40 1.09 -2.42
C SER A 113 5.73 2.58 -2.38
N ALA A 114 6.93 2.96 -1.92
CA ALA A 114 7.35 4.36 -1.91
C ALA A 114 7.41 4.97 -3.33
N LYS A 115 7.86 4.18 -4.33
CA LYS A 115 7.83 4.61 -5.74
C LYS A 115 6.40 4.68 -6.29
N ALA A 116 5.54 3.73 -5.88
CA ALA A 116 4.14 3.73 -6.28
C ALA A 116 3.39 4.95 -5.75
N ILE A 117 3.70 5.40 -4.54
CA ILE A 117 3.15 6.66 -3.97
C ILE A 117 3.50 7.86 -4.85
N GLY A 118 4.71 7.96 -5.38
CA GLY A 118 5.09 9.03 -6.31
C GLY A 118 4.34 9.00 -7.66
N MET A 119 3.68 7.88 -8.01
CA MET A 119 2.77 7.82 -9.17
C MET A 119 1.35 8.27 -8.80
N ILE A 120 0.93 8.03 -7.57
CA ILE A 120 -0.39 8.45 -7.04
C ILE A 120 -0.37 9.93 -6.67
N PHE A 121 0.74 10.41 -6.11
CA PHE A 121 1.00 11.79 -5.70
C PHE A 121 2.26 12.31 -6.40
N PRO A 122 2.17 12.83 -7.63
CA PRO A 122 3.32 13.24 -8.44
C PRO A 122 4.24 14.28 -7.77
N GLU A 123 3.68 15.14 -6.93
CA GLU A 123 4.41 16.15 -6.16
C GLU A 123 5.37 15.56 -5.10
N LEU A 124 5.15 14.29 -4.72
CA LEU A 124 5.99 13.54 -3.79
C LEU A 124 7.00 12.63 -4.49
N GLN A 125 7.11 12.71 -5.81
CA GLN A 125 8.04 11.89 -6.57
C GLN A 125 9.49 12.15 -6.11
N GLY A 126 10.18 11.09 -5.68
CA GLY A 126 11.55 11.16 -5.18
C GLY A 126 11.69 11.64 -3.74
N LYS A 127 10.63 12.12 -3.10
CA LYS A 127 10.64 12.58 -1.69
C LYS A 127 10.45 11.43 -0.68
N LEU A 128 9.88 10.32 -1.09
CA LEU A 128 9.64 9.16 -0.23
C LEU A 128 10.46 7.95 -0.69
N ASN A 129 11.05 7.25 0.27
CA ASN A 129 11.73 5.97 0.02
C ASN A 129 11.52 5.02 1.20
N GLY A 130 11.82 3.73 1.03
CA GLY A 130 11.59 2.79 2.12
C GLY A 130 12.01 1.36 1.84
N HIS A 131 11.85 0.55 2.88
CA HIS A 131 12.17 -0.86 2.91
C HIS A 131 10.99 -1.68 3.44
N ALA A 132 11.00 -2.98 3.15
CA ALA A 132 10.20 -3.96 3.86
C ALA A 132 11.11 -4.82 4.74
N VAL A 133 10.64 -5.17 5.91
CA VAL A 133 11.25 -6.19 6.76
C VAL A 133 10.23 -7.31 6.89
N ARG A 134 10.54 -8.48 6.33
CA ARG A 134 9.69 -9.66 6.52
C ARG A 134 9.86 -10.18 7.93
N VAL A 135 8.73 -10.44 8.57
CA VAL A 135 8.66 -10.96 9.95
C VAL A 135 7.96 -12.32 9.95
N PRO A 136 8.27 -13.21 10.91
CA PRO A 136 7.70 -14.56 10.95
C PRO A 136 6.24 -14.55 11.45
N LEU A 137 5.37 -13.85 10.74
CA LEU A 137 3.92 -13.80 10.93
C LEU A 137 3.23 -14.32 9.67
N LEU A 138 2.06 -14.90 9.83
CA LEU A 138 1.28 -15.48 8.72
C LEU A 138 0.36 -14.47 8.06
N ASN A 139 -0.09 -13.46 8.77
CA ASN A 139 -0.96 -12.40 8.26
C ASN A 139 -0.92 -11.17 9.17
N ALA A 140 -1.37 -10.05 8.66
CA ALA A 140 -1.34 -8.71 9.22
C ALA A 140 0.07 -8.10 9.31
N SER A 141 0.16 -6.90 8.85
CA SER A 141 1.41 -6.14 8.67
C SER A 141 1.29 -4.75 9.29
N LEU A 142 2.43 -4.13 9.53
CA LEU A 142 2.52 -2.79 10.11
C LEU A 142 3.36 -1.89 9.20
N THR A 143 2.82 -0.74 8.82
CA THR A 143 3.58 0.34 8.21
C THR A 143 4.07 1.31 9.28
N ASP A 144 5.38 1.54 9.34
CA ASP A 144 6.06 2.58 10.10
C ASP A 144 6.45 3.68 9.11
N ALA A 145 5.77 4.81 9.18
CA ALA A 145 5.98 5.96 8.29
C ALA A 145 6.53 7.14 9.08
N VAL A 146 7.67 7.68 8.63
CA VAL A 146 8.30 8.87 9.19
C VAL A 146 8.31 9.95 8.13
N PHE A 147 7.78 11.12 8.45
CA PHE A 147 7.70 12.28 7.56
C PHE A 147 8.31 13.51 8.20
N GLU A 148 9.05 14.27 7.42
CA GLU A 148 9.37 15.66 7.72
C GLU A 148 8.27 16.54 7.13
N LEU A 149 7.61 17.35 7.97
CA LEU A 149 6.46 18.17 7.60
C LEU A 149 6.88 19.61 7.28
N GLU A 150 6.09 20.27 6.43
CA GLU A 150 6.33 21.67 6.03
C GLU A 150 6.03 22.66 7.17
N ARG A 151 5.24 22.26 8.18
CA ARG A 151 4.89 23.07 9.34
C ARG A 151 4.92 22.27 10.64
N LYS A 152 5.00 22.99 11.75
CA LYS A 152 4.89 22.38 13.08
C LYS A 152 3.46 21.95 13.38
N VAL A 153 3.34 20.80 14.03
CA VAL A 153 2.07 20.17 14.41
C VAL A 153 2.17 19.58 15.83
N SER A 154 1.03 19.30 16.44
CA SER A 154 0.94 18.47 17.64
C SER A 154 0.43 17.06 17.31
N VAL A 155 0.67 16.10 18.21
CA VAL A 155 0.11 14.74 18.11
C VAL A 155 -1.41 14.77 18.00
N GLN A 156 -2.07 15.62 18.81
CA GLN A 156 -3.52 15.76 18.81
C GLN A 156 -4.03 16.25 17.46
N GLU A 157 -3.40 17.26 16.87
CA GLU A 157 -3.78 17.80 15.57
C GLU A 157 -3.67 16.75 14.45
N VAL A 158 -2.64 15.94 14.50
CA VAL A 158 -2.43 14.82 13.53
C VAL A 158 -3.51 13.74 13.72
N ASN A 159 -3.74 13.32 14.96
CA ASN A 159 -4.74 12.31 15.28
C ASN A 159 -6.16 12.78 14.91
N ASP A 160 -6.51 14.03 15.19
CA ASP A 160 -7.78 14.62 14.78
C ASP A 160 -7.96 14.62 13.26
N ALA A 161 -6.90 14.87 12.49
CA ALA A 161 -6.96 14.83 11.03
C ALA A 161 -7.22 13.40 10.52
N PHE A 162 -6.56 12.40 11.08
CA PHE A 162 -6.78 11.00 10.73
C PHE A 162 -8.20 10.54 11.12
N GLN A 163 -8.65 10.89 12.31
CA GLN A 163 -10.01 10.55 12.76
C GLN A 163 -11.07 11.14 11.84
N ARG A 164 -10.97 12.44 11.53
CA ARG A 164 -11.91 13.08 10.60
C ARG A 164 -11.92 12.41 9.23
N ALA A 165 -10.76 12.05 8.69
CA ALA A 165 -10.67 11.37 7.40
C ALA A 165 -11.29 9.96 7.45
N ALA A 166 -11.05 9.21 8.52
CA ALA A 166 -11.61 7.87 8.73
C ALA A 166 -13.15 7.87 8.89
N GLU A 167 -13.70 8.91 9.49
CA GLU A 167 -15.16 9.08 9.65
C GLU A 167 -15.82 9.72 8.41
N GLY A 168 -15.03 10.43 7.58
CA GLY A 168 -15.44 11.19 6.41
C GLY A 168 -15.10 10.49 5.08
N ASP A 169 -14.30 11.18 4.27
CA ASP A 169 -14.02 10.81 2.87
C ASP A 169 -13.32 9.45 2.70
N LEU A 170 -12.58 9.00 3.71
CA LEU A 170 -11.89 7.72 3.69
C LEU A 170 -12.61 6.65 4.53
N LYS A 171 -13.88 6.84 4.82
CA LYS A 171 -14.69 5.86 5.56
C LYS A 171 -14.69 4.49 4.85
N GLY A 172 -14.34 3.43 5.61
CA GLY A 172 -14.22 2.08 5.08
C GLY A 172 -12.87 1.77 4.39
N ILE A 173 -12.04 2.80 4.15
CA ILE A 173 -10.69 2.68 3.60
C ILE A 173 -9.66 2.89 4.71
N LEU A 174 -9.78 4.00 5.44
CA LEU A 174 -8.96 4.34 6.59
C LEU A 174 -9.72 4.01 7.88
N GLY A 175 -9.02 3.46 8.86
CA GLY A 175 -9.47 3.30 10.23
C GLY A 175 -8.64 4.14 11.17
N TYR A 176 -9.19 4.40 12.34
CA TYR A 176 -8.53 5.09 13.45
C TYR A 176 -8.78 4.29 14.73
N GLU A 177 -7.73 3.91 15.45
CA GLU A 177 -7.80 3.00 16.59
C GLU A 177 -7.08 3.59 17.80
N GLU A 178 -7.78 3.65 18.93
CA GLU A 178 -7.28 4.16 20.21
C GLU A 178 -7.05 3.07 21.26
N ARG A 179 -7.43 1.83 20.93
CA ARG A 179 -7.18 0.68 21.81
C ARG A 179 -5.77 0.12 21.59
N PRO A 180 -5.15 -0.43 22.65
CA PRO A 180 -3.80 -1.02 22.56
C PRO A 180 -3.85 -2.42 21.92
N LEU A 181 -4.15 -2.47 20.61
CA LEU A 181 -4.27 -3.69 19.83
C LEU A 181 -2.94 -4.06 19.15
N VAL A 182 -2.83 -5.28 18.67
CA VAL A 182 -1.65 -5.82 18.00
C VAL A 182 -2.03 -6.51 16.68
N SER A 183 -1.07 -6.96 15.90
CA SER A 183 -1.27 -7.47 14.53
C SER A 183 -2.39 -8.49 14.38
N ILE A 184 -2.53 -9.42 15.32
CA ILE A 184 -3.55 -10.49 15.25
C ILE A 184 -4.98 -9.94 15.30
N ASP A 185 -5.19 -8.79 15.93
CA ASP A 185 -6.51 -8.17 16.08
C ASP A 185 -7.01 -7.55 14.78
N TYR A 186 -6.10 -7.36 13.80
CA TYR A 186 -6.40 -6.78 12.49
C TYR A 186 -6.55 -7.82 11.38
N VAL A 187 -6.43 -9.10 11.70
CA VAL A 187 -6.70 -10.17 10.73
C VAL A 187 -8.18 -10.16 10.35
N ASN A 188 -8.45 -10.20 9.04
CA ASN A 188 -9.76 -10.03 8.40
C ASN A 188 -10.34 -8.61 8.49
N ASP A 189 -9.56 -7.60 8.83
CA ASP A 189 -9.99 -6.22 8.68
C ASP A 189 -10.01 -5.84 7.19
N SER A 190 -11.16 -5.38 6.71
CA SER A 190 -11.36 -5.03 5.31
C SER A 190 -10.79 -3.65 4.93
N ARG A 191 -10.41 -2.82 5.91
CA ARG A 191 -9.86 -1.49 5.66
C ARG A 191 -8.42 -1.60 5.13
N SER A 192 -8.03 -0.64 4.33
CA SER A 192 -6.70 -0.60 3.73
C SER A 192 -5.60 -0.20 4.72
N SER A 193 -5.96 0.61 5.71
CA SER A 193 -5.02 1.21 6.67
C SER A 193 -5.75 1.53 7.96
N ILE A 194 -5.19 1.17 9.11
CA ILE A 194 -5.76 1.50 10.43
C ILE A 194 -4.69 2.21 11.24
N ILE A 195 -4.88 3.50 11.49
CA ILE A 195 -3.94 4.32 12.28
C ILE A 195 -3.95 3.85 13.72
N ASP A 196 -2.77 3.56 14.25
CA ASP A 196 -2.53 3.35 15.68
C ASP A 196 -2.33 4.71 16.34
N ALA A 197 -3.41 5.26 16.90
CA ALA A 197 -3.40 6.60 17.46
C ALA A 197 -2.48 6.72 18.69
N LEU A 198 -2.33 5.64 19.45
CA LEU A 198 -1.47 5.61 20.64
C LEU A 198 0.01 5.68 20.29
N SER A 199 0.37 5.27 19.06
CA SER A 199 1.74 5.25 18.57
C SER A 199 2.12 6.48 17.75
N THR A 200 1.22 7.41 17.53
CA THR A 200 1.51 8.67 16.83
C THR A 200 2.52 9.49 17.62
N MET A 201 3.60 9.93 16.96
CA MET A 201 4.69 10.66 17.60
C MET A 201 5.08 11.87 16.75
N VAL A 202 5.28 13.00 17.42
CA VAL A 202 5.81 14.23 16.79
C VAL A 202 7.08 14.64 17.53
N ILE A 203 8.20 14.77 16.80
CA ILE A 203 9.51 15.15 17.33
C ILE A 203 9.84 16.55 16.80
N ASP A 204 10.28 17.44 17.66
CA ASP A 204 10.60 18.85 17.39
C ASP A 204 9.51 19.61 16.60
N GLY A 205 8.28 19.11 16.67
CA GLY A 205 7.10 19.72 16.08
C GLY A 205 6.86 19.40 14.61
N ASN A 206 7.83 18.96 13.84
CA ASN A 206 7.72 18.73 12.40
C ASN A 206 8.15 17.35 11.91
N GLN A 207 8.83 16.53 12.72
CA GLN A 207 9.06 15.13 12.37
C GLN A 207 7.92 14.28 12.91
N LEU A 208 7.05 13.83 12.00
CA LEU A 208 5.91 12.96 12.30
C LEU A 208 6.30 11.50 12.12
N LYS A 209 5.95 10.66 13.09
CA LYS A 209 5.99 9.20 12.98
C LYS A 209 4.60 8.63 13.21
N VAL A 210 4.14 7.78 12.29
CA VAL A 210 2.83 7.15 12.32
C VAL A 210 2.96 5.64 12.13
N PHE A 211 2.25 4.88 12.94
CA PHE A 211 2.03 3.47 12.73
C PHE A 211 0.64 3.23 12.12
N ALA A 212 0.59 2.33 11.15
CA ALA A 212 -0.67 1.90 10.57
C ALA A 212 -0.68 0.39 10.32
N TRP A 213 -1.71 -0.26 10.82
CA TRP A 213 -1.99 -1.68 10.66
C TRP A 213 -2.76 -1.96 9.37
N TYR A 214 -2.58 -3.15 8.82
CA TYR A 214 -3.37 -3.62 7.68
C TYR A 214 -3.31 -5.14 7.55
N ASP A 215 -4.43 -5.74 7.18
CA ASP A 215 -4.44 -7.10 6.67
C ASP A 215 -4.01 -7.07 5.21
N ASN A 216 -2.80 -7.54 4.93
CA ASN A 216 -2.21 -7.48 3.59
C ASN A 216 -2.85 -8.44 2.59
N GLU A 217 -3.65 -9.41 3.05
CA GLU A 217 -4.40 -10.34 2.21
C GLU A 217 -5.85 -9.88 2.05
N TRP A 218 -6.60 -9.79 3.14
CA TRP A 218 -8.03 -9.50 3.10
C TRP A 218 -8.31 -8.04 2.72
N GLY A 219 -7.64 -7.08 3.34
CA GLY A 219 -7.81 -5.66 3.03
C GLY A 219 -7.49 -5.36 1.57
N TYR A 220 -6.41 -5.95 1.03
CA TYR A 220 -6.08 -5.82 -0.39
C TYR A 220 -7.12 -6.47 -1.31
N SER A 221 -7.62 -7.66 -0.96
CA SER A 221 -8.64 -8.36 -1.74
C SER A 221 -9.95 -7.57 -1.79
N CYS A 222 -10.35 -6.94 -0.68
CA CYS A 222 -11.49 -6.03 -0.64
C CYS A 222 -11.30 -4.83 -1.58
N ARG A 223 -10.13 -4.19 -1.58
CA ARG A 223 -9.83 -3.07 -2.50
C ARG A 223 -9.85 -3.50 -3.96
N MET A 224 -9.37 -4.70 -4.27
CA MET A 224 -9.46 -5.25 -5.63
C MET A 224 -10.90 -5.44 -6.08
N ALA A 225 -11.76 -5.96 -5.19
CA ALA A 225 -13.18 -6.14 -5.47
C ALA A 225 -13.90 -4.80 -5.67
N ASP A 226 -13.61 -3.80 -4.81
CA ASP A 226 -14.19 -2.46 -4.94
C ASP A 226 -13.78 -1.78 -6.25
N LEU A 227 -12.49 -1.84 -6.59
CA LEU A 227 -11.98 -1.28 -7.84
C LEU A 227 -12.60 -1.97 -9.07
N THR A 228 -12.71 -3.30 -9.03
CA THR A 228 -13.36 -4.06 -10.10
C THR A 228 -14.81 -3.64 -10.28
N SER A 229 -15.55 -3.52 -9.18
CA SER A 229 -16.95 -3.06 -9.22
C SER A 229 -17.08 -1.64 -9.77
N TYR A 230 -16.15 -0.77 -9.40
CA TYR A 230 -16.12 0.61 -9.90
C TYR A 230 -15.89 0.66 -11.41
N VAL A 231 -14.89 -0.07 -11.92
CA VAL A 231 -14.57 -0.15 -13.36
C VAL A 231 -15.77 -0.69 -14.15
N VAL A 232 -16.34 -1.83 -13.74
CA VAL A 232 -17.49 -2.43 -14.42
C VAL A 232 -18.70 -1.49 -14.46
N ASN A 233 -18.96 -0.76 -13.37
CA ASN A 233 -20.07 0.19 -13.31
C ASN A 233 -19.87 1.41 -14.20
N LEU A 234 -18.64 1.82 -14.47
CA LEU A 234 -18.36 2.92 -15.43
C LEU A 234 -18.45 2.43 -16.86
N ASP A 235 -17.87 1.28 -17.18
CA ASP A 235 -17.89 0.71 -18.54
C ASP A 235 -19.31 0.35 -18.99
N SER A 236 -20.23 0.04 -18.07
CA SER A 236 -21.63 -0.28 -18.39
C SER A 236 -22.51 0.95 -18.62
N LYS A 237 -22.02 2.16 -18.37
CA LYS A 237 -22.74 3.43 -18.56
C LYS A 237 -22.36 4.17 -19.85
N GLY A 238 -21.35 3.69 -20.55
CA GLY A 238 -20.87 4.22 -21.84
C GLY A 238 -21.31 3.33 -22.99
#